data_dcaf19d9b45370108de0ed1e67493dfc
#
_entry.id   dcaf19d9b45370108de0ed1e67493dfc
#
_cell.length_a   1.000
_cell.length_b   1.000
_cell.length_c   1.000
_cell.angle_alpha   90.00
_cell.angle_beta   90.00
_cell.angle_gamma   90.00
#
_symmetry.space_group_name_H-M   'P 1'
#
loop_
_entity.id
_entity.type
_entity.pdbx_description
1 polymer ?
#
loop_
_entity_poly.entity_id
_entity_poly.type
_entity_poly.pdbx_seq_one_letter_code
_entity_poly.pdbx_strand_id
1 'polypeptide(L)'
;MPIITIFHGTFCQEEAVIQNIQQKTGYQLITDQDLAVEAARLSDMDAAKIMEAFSSKTSIFNKFTHEKERSIAYLRLALAEMMPREDLVITGFCSHLIPREIAHALWICIIADMPFRIKTAMAEQGCSEKEALKLIHNQDKDRGAWVNTLFKITDPWDPSLYDILVPTDKMGVDEITALVSENLRSEVIQPTAGARKAAEDFVLADKVEVALAGEGHNVEVKARDGAVTLTINKNVLMLSRLEEELKSIADKVEGVRSVETRVGKGYHRTDIY
;
A
#
# COMPACT_ATOMS: atom_id res chain seq x y z
N MET A 1 -2.52 4.14 19.43
CA MET A 1 -3.83 4.65 18.94
C MET A 1 -4.08 4.09 17.53
N PRO A 2 -5.30 4.17 16.96
CA PRO A 2 -5.58 3.68 15.61
C PRO A 2 -4.75 4.39 14.55
N ILE A 3 -4.45 3.69 13.46
CA ILE A 3 -3.84 4.26 12.26
C ILE A 3 -4.98 4.67 11.30
N ILE A 4 -4.84 5.80 10.62
CA ILE A 4 -5.77 6.24 9.59
C ILE A 4 -5.10 6.04 8.24
N THR A 5 -5.75 5.32 7.33
CA THR A 5 -5.30 5.20 5.94
C THR A 5 -6.30 5.90 5.04
N ILE A 6 -5.82 6.74 4.14
CA ILE A 6 -6.67 7.53 3.24
C ILE A 6 -6.21 7.32 1.80
N PHE A 7 -7.00 6.56 1.04
CA PHE A 7 -6.88 6.53 -0.40
C PHE A 7 -7.88 7.52 -1.02
N HIS A 8 -7.55 8.14 -2.13
CA HIS A 8 -8.42 9.19 -2.68
C HIS A 8 -8.34 9.31 -4.20
N GLY A 9 -9.42 9.78 -4.79
CA GLY A 9 -9.40 10.33 -6.14
C GLY A 9 -8.67 11.68 -6.15
N THR A 10 -8.25 12.13 -7.31
CA THR A 10 -7.73 13.48 -7.47
C THR A 10 -8.84 14.49 -7.69
N PHE A 11 -8.64 15.72 -7.23
CA PHE A 11 -9.62 16.82 -7.32
C PHE A 11 -10.93 16.51 -6.60
N CYS A 12 -10.84 15.73 -5.52
CA CYS A 12 -11.94 15.42 -4.60
C CYS A 12 -11.89 16.28 -3.33
N GLN A 13 -11.20 17.42 -3.32
CA GLN A 13 -10.90 18.20 -2.12
C GLN A 13 -10.22 17.39 -1.00
N GLU A 14 -9.49 16.37 -1.39
CA GLU A 14 -8.81 15.43 -0.51
C GLU A 14 -7.86 16.13 0.45
N GLU A 15 -7.11 17.13 -0.02
CA GLU A 15 -6.16 17.88 0.80
C GLU A 15 -6.83 18.57 1.98
N ALA A 16 -7.99 19.23 1.76
CA ALA A 16 -8.74 19.88 2.82
C ALA A 16 -9.25 18.90 3.87
N VAL A 17 -9.72 17.73 3.45
CA VAL A 17 -10.16 16.65 4.36
C VAL A 17 -8.99 16.11 5.18
N ILE A 18 -7.87 15.80 4.52
CA ILE A 18 -6.66 15.25 5.17
C ILE A 18 -6.11 16.25 6.20
N GLN A 19 -5.98 17.54 5.84
CA GLN A 19 -5.51 18.57 6.76
C GLN A 19 -6.43 18.75 7.97
N ASN A 20 -7.74 18.70 7.76
CA ASN A 20 -8.71 18.83 8.87
C ASN A 20 -8.65 17.62 9.80
N ILE A 21 -8.53 16.40 9.27
CA ILE A 21 -8.32 15.18 10.06
C ILE A 21 -7.03 15.29 10.86
N GLN A 22 -5.92 15.69 10.23
CA GLN A 22 -4.63 15.86 10.89
C GLN A 22 -4.69 16.89 12.02
N GLN A 23 -5.28 18.05 11.79
CA GLN A 23 -5.44 19.09 12.81
C GLN A 23 -6.27 18.63 14.01
N LYS A 24 -7.35 17.87 13.76
CA LYS A 24 -8.24 17.36 14.81
C LYS A 24 -7.64 16.22 15.61
N THR A 25 -6.87 15.37 15.00
CA THR A 25 -6.26 14.18 15.64
C THR A 25 -4.88 14.47 16.24
N GLY A 26 -4.14 15.40 15.66
CA GLY A 26 -2.73 15.63 15.97
C GLY A 26 -1.80 14.53 15.43
N TYR A 27 -2.31 13.63 14.58
CA TYR A 27 -1.54 12.51 14.05
C TYR A 27 -0.49 12.97 13.05
N GLN A 28 0.60 12.23 12.97
CA GLN A 28 1.65 12.47 11.97
C GLN A 28 1.15 12.08 10.58
N LEU A 29 1.22 13.00 9.63
CA LEU A 29 0.89 12.74 8.23
C LEU A 29 2.08 12.08 7.53
N ILE A 30 1.82 11.00 6.82
CA ILE A 30 2.77 10.28 5.96
C ILE A 30 2.18 10.27 4.55
N THR A 31 2.90 10.88 3.62
CA THR A 31 2.55 10.92 2.19
C THR A 31 3.33 9.86 1.40
N ASP A 32 2.93 9.62 0.15
CA ASP A 32 3.68 8.79 -0.79
C ASP A 32 5.13 9.25 -0.95
N GLN A 33 5.36 10.58 -0.95
CA GLN A 33 6.70 11.15 -1.07
C GLN A 33 7.54 10.90 0.18
N ASP A 34 6.97 11.07 1.38
CA ASP A 34 7.68 10.83 2.64
C ASP A 34 8.12 9.37 2.72
N LEU A 35 7.21 8.47 2.35
CA LEU A 35 7.52 7.05 2.38
C LEU A 35 8.54 6.64 1.32
N ALA A 36 8.49 7.23 0.12
CA ALA A 36 9.50 6.99 -0.92
C ALA A 36 10.90 7.47 -0.51
N VAL A 37 10.99 8.60 0.19
CA VAL A 37 12.26 9.09 0.75
C VAL A 37 12.81 8.13 1.80
N GLU A 38 11.96 7.62 2.70
CA GLU A 38 12.39 6.66 3.70
C GLU A 38 12.78 5.31 3.08
N ALA A 39 12.02 4.83 2.09
CA ALA A 39 12.36 3.62 1.35
C ALA A 39 13.70 3.77 0.57
N ALA A 40 13.98 4.96 0.05
CA ALA A 40 15.27 5.26 -0.58
C ALA A 40 16.42 5.21 0.42
N ARG A 41 16.21 5.67 1.66
CA ARG A 41 17.20 5.56 2.74
C ARG A 41 17.53 4.11 3.12
N LEU A 42 16.56 3.22 3.00
CA LEU A 42 16.71 1.78 3.29
C LEU A 42 17.25 0.97 2.11
N SER A 43 17.35 1.58 0.93
CA SER A 43 17.72 0.91 -0.31
C SER A 43 18.81 1.66 -1.05
N ASP A 44 19.32 1.07 -2.14
CA ASP A 44 20.23 1.76 -3.09
C ASP A 44 19.47 2.46 -4.22
N MET A 45 18.16 2.71 -4.04
CA MET A 45 17.29 3.28 -5.06
C MET A 45 16.99 4.75 -4.78
N ASP A 46 16.86 5.55 -5.84
CA ASP A 46 16.39 6.93 -5.72
C ASP A 46 14.90 6.99 -5.38
N ALA A 47 14.47 7.96 -4.55
CA ALA A 47 13.07 8.16 -4.20
C ALA A 47 12.17 8.39 -5.44
N ALA A 48 12.67 9.12 -6.45
CA ALA A 48 11.95 9.33 -7.71
C ALA A 48 11.69 8.00 -8.44
N LYS A 49 12.65 7.09 -8.42
CA LYS A 49 12.50 5.76 -9.02
C LYS A 49 11.52 4.88 -8.24
N ILE A 50 11.54 4.97 -6.92
CA ILE A 50 10.55 4.27 -6.07
C ILE A 50 9.14 4.76 -6.36
N MET A 51 8.95 6.08 -6.56
CA MET A 51 7.67 6.68 -6.93
C MET A 51 7.10 6.17 -8.27
N GLU A 52 7.97 5.71 -9.19
CA GLU A 52 7.51 5.09 -10.45
C GLU A 52 6.68 3.80 -10.21
N ALA A 53 6.82 3.16 -9.05
CA ALA A 53 6.03 1.98 -8.70
C ALA A 53 4.51 2.26 -8.67
N PHE A 54 4.11 3.51 -8.40
CA PHE A 54 2.72 3.95 -8.36
C PHE A 54 2.14 4.19 -9.76
N SER A 55 2.99 4.28 -10.79
CA SER A 55 2.54 4.50 -12.15
C SER A 55 1.99 3.22 -12.81
N SER A 56 0.98 3.40 -13.66
CA SER A 56 0.49 2.36 -14.57
C SER A 56 1.48 2.03 -15.69
N LYS A 57 2.45 2.92 -15.94
CA LYS A 57 3.49 2.75 -16.95
C LYS A 57 4.62 1.90 -16.35
N THR A 58 4.56 0.61 -16.58
CA THR A 58 5.67 -0.28 -16.21
C THR A 58 6.73 -0.26 -17.31
N SER A 59 8.00 -0.08 -16.93
CA SER A 59 9.12 -0.20 -17.87
C SER A 59 9.11 -1.57 -18.54
N ILE A 60 9.43 -1.62 -19.83
CA ILE A 60 9.56 -2.88 -20.59
C ILE A 60 10.62 -3.79 -19.95
N PHE A 61 11.60 -3.20 -19.27
CA PHE A 61 12.66 -3.92 -18.59
C PHE A 61 12.26 -4.49 -17.23
N ASN A 62 11.11 -4.07 -16.64
CA ASN A 62 10.69 -4.55 -15.32
C ASN A 62 10.54 -6.08 -15.24
N LYS A 63 10.22 -6.74 -16.37
CA LYS A 63 10.18 -8.21 -16.46
C LYS A 63 11.52 -8.88 -16.13
N PHE A 64 12.63 -8.15 -16.28
CA PHE A 64 13.99 -8.64 -16.06
C PHE A 64 14.60 -8.10 -14.76
N THR A 65 14.24 -6.86 -14.38
CA THR A 65 14.86 -6.15 -13.25
C THR A 65 14.06 -6.25 -11.96
N HIS A 66 12.77 -6.59 -12.05
CA HIS A 66 11.84 -6.62 -10.90
C HIS A 66 11.87 -5.34 -10.04
N GLU A 67 12.16 -4.20 -10.67
CA GLU A 67 12.31 -2.91 -9.98
C GLU A 67 11.03 -2.47 -9.27
N LYS A 68 9.86 -2.69 -9.89
CA LYS A 68 8.57 -2.32 -9.29
C LYS A 68 8.31 -3.12 -8.03
N GLU A 69 8.52 -4.42 -8.09
CA GLU A 69 8.35 -5.33 -6.95
C GLU A 69 9.34 -5.00 -5.83
N ARG A 70 10.58 -4.69 -6.19
CA ARG A 70 11.60 -4.25 -5.24
C ARG A 70 11.24 -2.92 -4.60
N SER A 71 10.75 -1.95 -5.37
CA SER A 71 10.25 -0.68 -4.83
C SER A 71 9.10 -0.88 -3.84
N ILE A 72 8.14 -1.77 -4.16
CA ILE A 72 7.02 -2.08 -3.26
C ILE A 72 7.52 -2.72 -1.96
N ALA A 73 8.49 -3.64 -2.02
CA ALA A 73 9.07 -4.27 -0.84
C ALA A 73 9.73 -3.23 0.10
N TYR A 74 10.51 -2.30 -0.45
CA TYR A 74 11.12 -1.24 0.35
C TYR A 74 10.11 -0.22 0.89
N LEU A 75 9.05 0.10 0.13
CA LEU A 75 7.94 0.94 0.62
C LEU A 75 7.22 0.29 1.80
N ARG A 76 6.97 -1.03 1.73
CA ARG A 76 6.38 -1.78 2.84
C ARG A 76 7.28 -1.79 4.06
N LEU A 77 8.57 -2.09 3.89
CA LEU A 77 9.52 -2.08 4.99
C LEU A 77 9.61 -0.69 5.65
N ALA A 78 9.70 0.38 4.87
CA ALA A 78 9.71 1.75 5.38
C ALA A 78 8.45 2.06 6.20
N LEU A 79 7.29 1.65 5.69
CA LEU A 79 6.01 1.81 6.39
C LEU A 79 5.97 0.98 7.68
N ALA A 80 6.40 -0.28 7.63
CA ALA A 80 6.44 -1.17 8.78
C ALA A 80 7.31 -0.63 9.92
N GLU A 81 8.46 0.00 9.59
CA GLU A 81 9.34 0.65 10.58
C GLU A 81 8.72 1.92 11.20
N MET A 82 7.78 2.56 10.52
CA MET A 82 7.06 3.73 11.06
C MET A 82 5.89 3.34 11.96
N MET A 83 5.25 2.19 11.74
CA MET A 83 4.03 1.76 12.43
C MET A 83 4.13 1.68 13.96
N PRO A 84 5.27 1.30 14.60
CA PRO A 84 5.38 1.30 16.05
C PRO A 84 5.18 2.67 16.71
N ARG A 85 5.26 3.75 15.94
CA ARG A 85 5.01 5.11 16.45
C ARG A 85 3.55 5.37 16.78
N GLU A 86 2.60 4.56 16.24
CA GLU A 86 1.15 4.80 16.31
C GLU A 86 0.78 6.23 15.86
N ASP A 87 -0.49 6.64 15.91
CA ASP A 87 -0.94 8.01 15.63
C ASP A 87 -0.54 8.53 14.24
N LEU A 88 -0.73 7.68 13.22
CA LEU A 88 -0.38 7.98 11.84
C LEU A 88 -1.62 8.23 10.98
N VAL A 89 -1.53 9.22 10.08
CA VAL A 89 -2.38 9.38 8.89
C VAL A 89 -1.53 9.07 7.67
N ILE A 90 -1.83 7.99 6.99
CA ILE A 90 -1.11 7.55 5.78
C ILE A 90 -2.01 7.82 4.59
N THR A 91 -1.55 8.63 3.64
CA THR A 91 -2.36 9.05 2.50
C THR A 91 -1.73 8.69 1.17
N GLY A 92 -2.58 8.54 0.15
CA GLY A 92 -2.17 8.21 -1.21
C GLY A 92 -2.08 6.72 -1.48
N PHE A 93 -1.22 6.33 -2.41
CA PHE A 93 -1.01 4.94 -2.80
C PHE A 93 -0.50 4.06 -1.65
N CYS A 94 0.35 4.63 -0.80
CA CYS A 94 0.93 3.94 0.36
C CYS A 94 -0.11 3.49 1.39
N SER A 95 -1.30 4.13 1.41
CA SER A 95 -2.39 3.74 2.32
C SER A 95 -2.81 2.27 2.15
N HIS A 96 -2.63 1.69 0.98
CA HIS A 96 -2.93 0.29 0.67
C HIS A 96 -1.83 -0.71 1.05
N LEU A 97 -0.67 -0.25 1.52
CA LEU A 97 0.43 -1.15 1.89
C LEU A 97 0.24 -1.77 3.28
N ILE A 98 -0.63 -1.20 4.12
CA ILE A 98 -0.98 -1.79 5.42
C ILE A 98 -1.85 -3.03 5.21
N PRO A 99 -1.47 -4.19 5.78
CA PRO A 99 -2.29 -5.40 5.72
C PRO A 99 -3.61 -5.24 6.50
N ARG A 100 -4.68 -5.84 5.99
CA ARG A 100 -6.01 -5.83 6.65
C ARG A 100 -6.02 -6.59 7.98
N GLU A 101 -5.05 -7.43 8.21
CA GLU A 101 -4.82 -8.13 9.48
C GLU A 101 -4.46 -7.17 10.63
N ILE A 102 -4.01 -5.96 10.31
CA ILE A 102 -3.74 -4.91 11.29
C ILE A 102 -5.07 -4.22 11.66
N ALA A 103 -5.83 -4.85 12.54
CA ALA A 103 -7.22 -4.49 12.86
C ALA A 103 -7.40 -3.09 13.49
N HIS A 104 -6.31 -2.42 13.91
CA HIS A 104 -6.37 -1.07 14.46
C HIS A 104 -6.09 0.02 13.41
N ALA A 105 -6.23 -0.29 12.13
CA ALA A 105 -6.22 0.70 11.05
C ALA A 105 -7.66 0.95 10.56
N LEU A 106 -7.97 2.20 10.23
CA LEU A 106 -9.23 2.64 9.63
C LEU A 106 -8.97 2.98 8.17
N TRP A 107 -9.57 2.23 7.25
CA TRP A 107 -9.40 2.42 5.81
C TRP A 107 -10.47 3.34 5.24
N ILE A 108 -10.05 4.50 4.74
CA ILE A 108 -10.94 5.53 4.20
C ILE A 108 -10.67 5.72 2.71
N CYS A 109 -11.73 5.85 1.92
CA CYS A 109 -11.66 6.28 0.55
C CYS A 109 -12.37 7.62 0.37
N ILE A 110 -11.67 8.63 -0.18
CA ILE A 110 -12.25 9.92 -0.54
C ILE A 110 -12.47 9.96 -2.04
N ILE A 111 -13.71 10.17 -2.45
CA ILE A 111 -14.12 10.27 -3.86
C ILE A 111 -15.01 11.47 -4.09
N ALA A 112 -15.26 11.79 -5.35
CA ALA A 112 -16.32 12.71 -5.79
C ALA A 112 -16.79 12.31 -7.19
N ASP A 113 -17.96 12.79 -7.59
CA ASP A 113 -18.44 12.56 -8.94
C ASP A 113 -17.57 13.28 -10.00
N MET A 114 -17.64 12.83 -11.24
CA MET A 114 -16.79 13.36 -12.31
C MET A 114 -17.04 14.84 -12.60
N PRO A 115 -18.28 15.37 -12.62
CA PRO A 115 -18.54 16.80 -12.77
C PRO A 115 -17.88 17.66 -11.70
N PHE A 116 -17.93 17.24 -10.44
CA PHE A 116 -17.27 17.94 -9.33
C PHE A 116 -15.75 17.95 -9.51
N ARG A 117 -15.15 16.80 -9.78
CA ARG A 117 -13.70 16.67 -10.00
C ARG A 117 -13.19 17.51 -11.17
N ILE A 118 -13.93 17.53 -12.30
CA ILE A 118 -13.60 18.36 -13.46
C ILE A 118 -13.62 19.84 -13.06
N LYS A 119 -14.67 20.29 -12.40
CA LYS A 119 -14.79 21.70 -11.94
C LYS A 119 -13.63 22.09 -11.01
N THR A 120 -13.30 21.22 -10.08
CA THR A 120 -12.17 21.43 -9.15
C THR A 120 -10.85 21.48 -9.91
N ALA A 121 -10.59 20.53 -10.80
CA ALA A 121 -9.38 20.50 -11.63
C ALA A 121 -9.22 21.76 -12.49
N MET A 122 -10.30 22.23 -13.11
CA MET A 122 -10.28 23.48 -13.89
C MET A 122 -9.93 24.69 -13.04
N ALA A 123 -10.47 24.76 -11.81
CA ALA A 123 -10.21 25.86 -10.88
C ALA A 123 -8.76 25.86 -10.35
N GLU A 124 -8.23 24.68 -10.00
CA GLU A 124 -6.89 24.53 -9.41
C GLU A 124 -5.77 24.62 -10.46
N GLN A 125 -6.00 24.04 -11.65
CA GLN A 125 -4.97 23.92 -12.68
C GLN A 125 -5.07 24.98 -13.78
N GLY A 126 -6.15 25.77 -13.81
CA GLY A 126 -6.40 26.75 -14.87
C GLY A 126 -6.54 26.13 -16.27
N CYS A 127 -6.97 24.88 -16.35
CA CYS A 127 -7.04 24.11 -17.59
C CYS A 127 -8.47 24.03 -18.15
N SER A 128 -8.60 23.59 -19.41
CA SER A 128 -9.91 23.34 -20.03
C SER A 128 -10.55 22.04 -19.48
N GLU A 129 -11.87 21.91 -19.64
CA GLU A 129 -12.61 20.70 -19.25
C GLU A 129 -12.03 19.42 -19.88
N LYS A 130 -11.65 19.48 -21.14
CA LYS A 130 -11.03 18.35 -21.85
C LYS A 130 -9.68 17.95 -21.24
N GLU A 131 -8.87 18.92 -20.85
CA GLU A 131 -7.58 18.68 -20.20
C GLU A 131 -7.79 18.13 -18.79
N ALA A 132 -8.72 18.70 -18.01
CA ALA A 132 -9.12 18.21 -16.71
C ALA A 132 -9.56 16.74 -16.75
N LEU A 133 -10.46 16.39 -17.68
CA LEU A 133 -10.92 15.01 -17.86
C LEU A 133 -9.78 14.07 -18.21
N LYS A 134 -8.87 14.46 -19.11
CA LYS A 134 -7.69 13.65 -19.46
C LYS A 134 -6.76 13.45 -18.28
N LEU A 135 -6.53 14.49 -17.47
CA LEU A 135 -5.70 14.43 -16.27
C LEU A 135 -6.29 13.46 -15.26
N ILE A 136 -7.58 13.60 -14.95
CA ILE A 136 -8.29 12.71 -14.02
C ILE A 136 -8.22 11.25 -14.48
N HIS A 137 -8.52 10.95 -15.74
CA HIS A 137 -8.48 9.59 -16.27
C HIS A 137 -7.09 8.97 -16.20
N ASN A 138 -6.02 9.73 -16.46
CA ASN A 138 -4.66 9.22 -16.35
C ASN A 138 -4.32 8.84 -14.91
N GLN A 139 -4.69 9.67 -13.94
CA GLN A 139 -4.43 9.42 -12.54
C GLN A 139 -5.29 8.28 -11.97
N ASP A 140 -6.55 8.16 -12.40
CA ASP A 140 -7.41 7.04 -12.03
C ASP A 140 -6.89 5.72 -12.62
N LYS A 141 -6.27 5.76 -13.83
CA LYS A 141 -5.60 4.61 -14.41
C LYS A 141 -4.41 4.14 -13.56
N ASP A 142 -3.61 5.07 -13.03
CA ASP A 142 -2.52 4.71 -12.13
C ASP A 142 -3.06 4.06 -10.85
N ARG A 143 -4.15 4.57 -10.27
CA ARG A 143 -4.83 4.00 -9.10
C ARG A 143 -5.37 2.60 -9.37
N GLY A 144 -6.04 2.40 -10.51
CA GLY A 144 -6.53 1.08 -10.91
C GLY A 144 -5.40 0.07 -11.08
N ALA A 145 -4.28 0.48 -11.70
CA ALA A 145 -3.10 -0.37 -11.87
C ALA A 145 -2.46 -0.74 -10.53
N TRP A 146 -2.42 0.19 -9.58
CA TRP A 146 -1.90 -0.04 -8.23
C TRP A 146 -2.74 -1.05 -7.47
N VAL A 147 -4.04 -0.83 -7.39
CA VAL A 147 -4.99 -1.73 -6.71
C VAL A 147 -4.98 -3.12 -7.36
N ASN A 148 -4.92 -3.19 -8.69
CA ASN A 148 -4.78 -4.47 -9.39
C ASN A 148 -3.44 -5.17 -9.09
N THR A 149 -2.36 -4.42 -8.91
CA THR A 149 -1.06 -4.99 -8.53
C THR A 149 -1.15 -5.65 -7.15
N LEU A 150 -1.74 -4.98 -6.16
CA LEU A 150 -1.79 -5.46 -4.79
C LEU A 150 -2.89 -6.49 -4.52
N PHE A 151 -4.10 -6.25 -5.02
CA PHE A 151 -5.30 -6.99 -4.62
C PHE A 151 -5.95 -7.80 -5.75
N LYS A 152 -5.49 -7.66 -7.00
CA LYS A 152 -6.11 -8.25 -8.20
C LYS A 152 -7.55 -7.75 -8.44
N ILE A 153 -7.86 -6.56 -7.96
CA ILE A 153 -9.10 -5.82 -8.18
C ILE A 153 -8.81 -4.71 -9.20
N THR A 154 -9.70 -4.48 -10.15
CA THR A 154 -9.50 -3.49 -11.22
C THR A 154 -10.08 -2.12 -10.91
N ASP A 155 -11.12 -2.10 -10.07
CA ASP A 155 -11.75 -0.86 -9.63
C ASP A 155 -11.06 -0.33 -8.37
N PRO A 156 -10.37 0.82 -8.41
CA PRO A 156 -9.73 1.39 -7.23
C PRO A 156 -10.71 1.89 -6.18
N TRP A 157 -11.97 2.01 -6.53
CA TRP A 157 -13.05 2.48 -5.64
C TRP A 157 -13.92 1.35 -5.11
N ASP A 158 -13.51 0.09 -5.29
CA ASP A 158 -14.27 -1.07 -4.82
C ASP A 158 -14.47 -0.98 -3.29
N PRO A 159 -15.73 -0.98 -2.81
CA PRO A 159 -16.03 -0.81 -1.38
C PRO A 159 -15.40 -1.88 -0.48
N SER A 160 -15.05 -3.05 -1.01
CA SER A 160 -14.40 -4.12 -0.24
C SER A 160 -13.00 -3.75 0.26
N LEU A 161 -12.41 -2.69 -0.30
CA LEU A 161 -11.07 -2.21 0.07
C LEU A 161 -11.09 -1.22 1.25
N TYR A 162 -12.27 -0.72 1.65
CA TYR A 162 -12.39 0.39 2.60
C TYR A 162 -13.40 0.06 3.69
N ASP A 163 -13.23 0.71 4.84
CA ASP A 163 -14.24 0.69 5.92
C ASP A 163 -15.23 1.85 5.74
N ILE A 164 -14.73 2.99 5.21
CA ILE A 164 -15.53 4.19 4.96
C ILE A 164 -15.20 4.72 3.57
N LEU A 165 -16.25 5.00 2.79
CA LEU A 165 -16.16 5.66 1.50
C LEU A 165 -16.97 6.96 1.58
N VAL A 166 -16.30 8.11 1.39
CA VAL A 166 -16.88 9.44 1.56
C VAL A 166 -16.91 10.24 0.26
N PRO A 167 -18.10 10.65 -0.21
CA PRO A 167 -18.26 11.47 -1.40
C PRO A 167 -18.21 12.97 -1.05
N THR A 168 -17.13 13.66 -1.39
CA THR A 168 -16.95 15.09 -1.08
C THR A 168 -17.81 16.02 -1.91
N ASP A 169 -18.41 15.55 -2.98
CA ASP A 169 -19.45 16.28 -3.73
C ASP A 169 -20.79 16.35 -2.98
N LYS A 170 -20.96 15.57 -1.91
CA LYS A 170 -22.19 15.48 -1.11
C LYS A 170 -21.99 15.75 0.37
N MET A 171 -20.79 15.56 0.88
CA MET A 171 -20.44 15.74 2.28
C MET A 171 -19.39 16.83 2.43
N GLY A 172 -19.59 17.75 3.37
CA GLY A 172 -18.62 18.79 3.69
C GLY A 172 -17.40 18.25 4.46
N VAL A 173 -16.28 18.97 4.39
CA VAL A 173 -15.02 18.60 5.06
C VAL A 173 -15.21 18.36 6.56
N ASP A 174 -15.97 19.23 7.24
CA ASP A 174 -16.23 19.10 8.68
C ASP A 174 -17.07 17.88 9.02
N GLU A 175 -18.05 17.55 8.18
CA GLU A 175 -18.91 16.38 8.34
C GLU A 175 -18.10 15.10 8.17
N ILE A 176 -17.25 15.02 7.14
CA ILE A 176 -16.34 13.89 6.92
C ILE A 176 -15.39 13.73 8.10
N THR A 177 -14.81 14.84 8.58
CA THR A 177 -13.88 14.80 9.70
C THR A 177 -14.57 14.36 11.00
N ALA A 178 -15.83 14.76 11.21
CA ALA A 178 -16.62 14.29 12.34
C ALA A 178 -16.87 12.78 12.26
N LEU A 179 -17.27 12.28 11.09
CA LEU A 179 -17.48 10.86 10.83
C LEU A 179 -16.20 10.04 11.11
N VAL A 180 -15.05 10.49 10.62
CA VAL A 180 -13.76 9.83 10.88
C VAL A 180 -13.45 9.84 12.38
N SER A 181 -13.63 10.99 13.05
CA SER A 181 -13.34 11.13 14.49
C SER A 181 -14.25 10.25 15.37
N GLU A 182 -15.48 10.02 14.96
CA GLU A 182 -16.40 9.11 15.63
C GLU A 182 -15.94 7.66 15.47
N ASN A 183 -15.61 7.25 14.27
CA ASN A 183 -15.14 5.89 13.98
C ASN A 183 -13.82 5.57 14.70
N LEU A 184 -12.91 6.54 14.85
CA LEU A 184 -11.66 6.37 15.60
C LEU A 184 -11.87 6.02 17.08
N ARG A 185 -13.03 6.32 17.65
CA ARG A 185 -13.39 5.96 19.05
C ARG A 185 -13.99 4.58 19.17
N SER A 186 -14.28 3.91 18.06
CA SER A 186 -14.85 2.57 18.08
C SER A 186 -13.90 1.57 18.73
N GLU A 187 -14.43 0.72 19.61
CA GLU A 187 -13.64 -0.32 20.29
C GLU A 187 -13.02 -1.32 19.29
N VAL A 188 -13.66 -1.54 18.15
CA VAL A 188 -13.23 -2.51 17.13
C VAL A 188 -11.87 -2.15 16.53
N ILE A 189 -11.55 -0.86 16.42
CA ILE A 189 -10.28 -0.39 15.83
C ILE A 189 -9.26 0.05 16.91
N GLN A 190 -9.52 -0.22 18.18
CA GLN A 190 -8.51 0.07 19.21
C GLN A 190 -7.36 -0.95 19.15
N PRO A 191 -6.11 -0.53 19.40
CA PRO A 191 -4.96 -1.42 19.38
C PRO A 191 -5.10 -2.51 20.45
N THR A 192 -5.19 -3.75 20.02
CA THR A 192 -5.17 -4.94 20.88
C THR A 192 -3.77 -5.54 20.89
N ALA A 193 -3.48 -6.43 21.85
CA ALA A 193 -2.23 -7.19 21.84
C ALA A 193 -2.07 -8.01 20.56
N GLY A 194 -3.17 -8.57 20.03
CA GLY A 194 -3.17 -9.30 18.75
C GLY A 194 -2.86 -8.40 17.55
N ALA A 195 -3.42 -7.17 17.51
CA ALA A 195 -3.15 -6.22 16.44
C ALA A 195 -1.69 -5.71 16.47
N ARG A 196 -1.12 -5.49 17.64
CA ARG A 196 0.31 -5.14 17.78
C ARG A 196 1.21 -6.27 17.29
N LYS A 197 0.85 -7.51 17.65
CA LYS A 197 1.59 -8.67 17.18
C LYS A 197 1.51 -8.84 15.67
N ALA A 198 0.36 -8.60 15.05
CA ALA A 198 0.22 -8.59 13.60
C ALA A 198 1.12 -7.52 12.94
N ALA A 199 1.31 -6.36 13.59
CA ALA A 199 2.24 -5.34 13.13
C ALA A 199 3.71 -5.80 13.23
N GLU A 200 4.11 -6.48 14.32
CA GLU A 200 5.45 -7.07 14.46
C GLU A 200 5.69 -8.16 13.41
N ASP A 201 4.71 -9.02 13.15
CA ASP A 201 4.78 -10.06 12.12
C ASP A 201 4.86 -9.45 10.72
N PHE A 202 4.19 -8.32 10.48
CA PHE A 202 4.30 -7.55 9.23
C PHE A 202 5.72 -7.01 9.04
N VAL A 203 6.31 -6.38 10.05
CA VAL A 203 7.72 -5.92 9.99
C VAL A 203 8.67 -7.08 9.64
N LEU A 204 8.50 -8.24 10.26
CA LEU A 204 9.33 -9.41 9.98
C LEU A 204 9.15 -9.91 8.55
N ALA A 205 7.90 -9.98 8.06
CA ALA A 205 7.61 -10.40 6.69
C ALA A 205 8.29 -9.47 5.68
N ASP A 206 8.21 -8.14 5.88
CA ASP A 206 8.80 -7.17 4.97
C ASP A 206 10.34 -7.17 4.98
N LYS A 207 10.97 -7.40 6.14
CA LYS A 207 12.42 -7.62 6.20
C LYS A 207 12.85 -8.83 5.38
N VAL A 208 12.10 -9.92 5.44
CA VAL A 208 12.37 -11.12 4.64
C VAL A 208 12.08 -10.84 3.16
N GLU A 209 10.99 -10.13 2.82
CA GLU A 209 10.66 -9.77 1.43
C GLU A 209 11.78 -8.94 0.79
N VAL A 210 12.32 -7.96 1.52
CA VAL A 210 13.44 -7.13 1.05
C VAL A 210 14.71 -7.96 0.88
N ALA A 211 15.04 -8.85 1.82
CA ALA A 211 16.21 -9.72 1.69
C ALA A 211 16.12 -10.62 0.44
N LEU A 212 14.94 -11.19 0.18
CA LEU A 212 14.69 -12.00 -1.01
C LEU A 212 14.71 -11.17 -2.30
N ALA A 213 14.12 -9.98 -2.28
CA ALA A 213 14.11 -9.08 -3.44
C ALA A 213 15.53 -8.59 -3.79
N GLY A 214 16.41 -8.41 -2.80
CA GLY A 214 17.82 -8.08 -2.99
C GLY A 214 18.58 -9.14 -3.79
N GLU A 215 18.22 -10.41 -3.64
CA GLU A 215 18.78 -11.54 -4.38
C GLU A 215 17.98 -11.88 -5.67
N GLY A 216 17.02 -11.02 -6.06
CA GLY A 216 16.24 -11.16 -7.28
C GLY A 216 15.03 -12.09 -7.19
N HIS A 217 14.64 -12.49 -5.99
CA HIS A 217 13.47 -13.33 -5.77
C HIS A 217 12.21 -12.51 -5.50
N ASN A 218 11.11 -12.91 -6.12
CA ASN A 218 9.79 -12.31 -5.90
C ASN A 218 8.80 -13.43 -5.54
N VAL A 219 8.62 -13.62 -4.24
CA VAL A 219 7.69 -14.60 -3.65
C VAL A 219 6.83 -13.91 -2.59
N GLU A 220 5.63 -14.42 -2.36
CA GLU A 220 4.78 -13.92 -1.30
C GLU A 220 5.34 -14.37 0.06
N VAL A 221 5.54 -13.42 0.96
CA VAL A 221 6.07 -13.65 2.31
C VAL A 221 4.99 -13.41 3.35
N LYS A 222 4.83 -14.33 4.27
CA LYS A 222 4.01 -14.15 5.48
C LYS A 222 4.81 -14.57 6.70
N ALA A 223 4.70 -13.81 7.79
CA ALA A 223 5.28 -14.16 9.06
C ALA A 223 4.20 -14.28 10.13
N ARG A 224 4.43 -15.16 11.08
CA ARG A 224 3.63 -15.29 12.29
C ARG A 224 4.49 -15.83 13.42
N ASP A 225 4.63 -15.09 14.50
CA ASP A 225 5.43 -15.51 15.67
C ASP A 225 6.86 -15.96 15.31
N GLY A 226 7.50 -15.31 14.33
CA GLY A 226 8.83 -15.69 13.85
C GLY A 226 8.86 -16.88 12.89
N ALA A 227 7.73 -17.53 12.63
CA ALA A 227 7.59 -18.54 11.58
C ALA A 227 7.27 -17.85 10.25
N VAL A 228 8.12 -18.05 9.25
CA VAL A 228 7.99 -17.44 7.91
C VAL A 228 7.51 -18.47 6.91
N THR A 229 6.49 -18.13 6.14
CA THR A 229 5.96 -18.91 5.03
C THR A 229 6.24 -18.19 3.72
N LEU A 230 6.97 -18.84 2.81
CA LEU A 230 7.31 -18.35 1.48
C LEU A 230 6.44 -19.07 0.44
N THR A 231 5.60 -18.31 -0.29
CA THR A 231 4.68 -18.88 -1.28
C THR A 231 5.20 -18.65 -2.70
N ILE A 232 5.53 -19.73 -3.40
CA ILE A 232 6.04 -19.71 -4.76
C ILE A 232 4.87 -19.81 -5.73
N ASN A 233 4.56 -18.71 -6.43
CA ASN A 233 3.43 -18.61 -7.34
C ASN A 233 3.80 -18.80 -8.83
N LYS A 234 5.09 -18.82 -9.17
CA LYS A 234 5.56 -19.00 -10.54
C LYS A 234 6.14 -20.43 -10.71
N ASN A 235 5.81 -21.05 -11.84
CA ASN A 235 6.40 -22.35 -12.18
C ASN A 235 7.90 -22.21 -12.45
N VAL A 236 8.71 -23.09 -11.86
CA VAL A 236 10.17 -23.12 -11.99
C VAL A 236 10.67 -24.53 -12.27
N LEU A 237 11.72 -24.65 -13.07
CA LEU A 237 12.27 -25.94 -13.50
C LEU A 237 12.92 -26.74 -12.36
N MET A 238 13.48 -26.06 -11.35
CA MET A 238 14.20 -26.66 -10.22
C MET A 238 13.63 -26.17 -8.89
N LEU A 239 12.42 -26.61 -8.57
CA LEU A 239 11.69 -26.15 -7.37
C LEU A 239 12.49 -26.37 -6.08
N SER A 240 13.01 -27.58 -5.85
CA SER A 240 13.74 -27.90 -4.61
C SER A 240 14.98 -27.02 -4.41
N ARG A 241 15.69 -26.70 -5.48
CA ARG A 241 16.84 -25.79 -5.41
C ARG A 241 16.43 -24.36 -5.04
N LEU A 242 15.33 -23.87 -5.65
CA LEU A 242 14.78 -22.55 -5.31
C LEU A 242 14.32 -22.54 -3.84
N GLU A 243 13.64 -23.59 -3.36
CA GLU A 243 13.20 -23.68 -1.97
C GLU A 243 14.37 -23.61 -0.97
N GLU A 244 15.48 -24.33 -1.25
CA GLU A 244 16.69 -24.28 -0.43
C GLU A 244 17.33 -22.89 -0.43
N GLU A 245 17.40 -22.23 -1.58
CA GLU A 245 17.94 -20.90 -1.74
C GLU A 245 17.10 -19.85 -0.97
N LEU A 246 15.78 -19.86 -1.16
CA LEU A 246 14.86 -18.98 -0.45
C LEU A 246 14.95 -19.15 1.07
N LYS A 247 14.99 -20.40 1.56
CA LYS A 247 15.16 -20.67 2.98
C LYS A 247 16.49 -20.16 3.51
N SER A 248 17.59 -20.40 2.78
CA SER A 248 18.91 -19.92 3.18
C SER A 248 19.01 -18.39 3.28
N ILE A 249 18.25 -17.65 2.47
CA ILE A 249 18.19 -16.18 2.54
C ILE A 249 17.35 -15.77 3.75
N ALA A 250 16.14 -16.31 3.88
CA ALA A 250 15.20 -15.95 4.92
C ALA A 250 15.71 -16.29 6.35
N ASP A 251 16.37 -17.42 6.53
CA ASP A 251 16.93 -17.83 7.83
C ASP A 251 18.01 -16.89 8.39
N LYS A 252 18.62 -16.03 7.54
CA LYS A 252 19.60 -15.03 7.96
C LYS A 252 18.96 -13.75 8.51
N VAL A 253 17.66 -13.57 8.33
CA VAL A 253 16.95 -12.36 8.76
C VAL A 253 16.69 -12.44 10.27
N GLU A 254 17.10 -11.41 10.99
CA GLU A 254 16.90 -11.34 12.43
C GLU A 254 15.41 -11.41 12.81
N GLY A 255 15.07 -12.29 13.74
CA GLY A 255 13.68 -12.53 14.18
C GLY A 255 13.04 -13.75 13.54
N VAL A 256 13.62 -14.32 12.48
CA VAL A 256 13.15 -15.57 11.87
C VAL A 256 13.53 -16.75 12.76
N ARG A 257 12.56 -17.60 13.08
CA ARG A 257 12.74 -18.81 13.89
C ARG A 257 12.61 -20.10 13.06
N SER A 258 11.80 -20.02 12.02
CA SER A 258 11.61 -21.15 11.08
C SER A 258 11.13 -20.62 9.73
N VAL A 259 11.50 -21.34 8.67
CA VAL A 259 11.08 -21.03 7.29
C VAL A 259 10.45 -22.24 6.64
N GLU A 260 9.26 -22.09 6.11
CA GLU A 260 8.62 -23.08 5.24
C GLU A 260 8.34 -22.49 3.86
N THR A 261 8.43 -23.35 2.85
CA THR A 261 8.06 -23.01 1.47
C THR A 261 6.77 -23.69 1.09
N ARG A 262 5.92 -23.01 0.33
CA ARG A 262 4.67 -23.56 -0.21
C ARG A 262 4.52 -23.19 -1.67
N VAL A 263 3.91 -24.10 -2.42
CA VAL A 263 3.49 -23.83 -3.79
C VAL A 263 2.10 -23.20 -3.76
N GLY A 264 2.00 -22.02 -4.33
CA GLY A 264 0.75 -21.27 -4.38
C GLY A 264 -0.14 -21.65 -5.56
N LYS A 265 -1.39 -21.17 -5.55
CA LYS A 265 -2.38 -21.46 -6.60
C LYS A 265 -1.95 -20.98 -8.00
N GLY A 266 -1.08 -19.99 -8.09
CA GLY A 266 -0.52 -19.47 -9.35
C GLY A 266 0.52 -20.37 -9.99
N TYR A 267 1.15 -21.29 -9.24
CA TYR A 267 2.23 -22.13 -9.71
C TYR A 267 1.86 -23.03 -10.89
N HIS A 268 0.64 -23.55 -10.91
CA HIS A 268 0.13 -24.45 -11.95
C HIS A 268 -0.54 -23.71 -13.13
N ARG A 269 -0.61 -22.38 -13.10
CA ARG A 269 -1.07 -21.61 -14.25
C ARG A 269 0.05 -21.55 -15.29
N THR A 270 -0.03 -22.39 -16.31
CA THR A 270 0.66 -22.18 -17.59
C THR A 270 -0.03 -21.00 -18.25
N ASP A 271 0.63 -19.85 -18.32
CA ASP A 271 0.22 -18.77 -19.21
C ASP A 271 0.43 -19.31 -20.65
N ILE A 272 -0.64 -19.88 -21.20
CA ILE A 272 -0.69 -20.22 -22.63
C ILE A 272 -0.93 -18.89 -23.32
N TYR A 273 0.12 -18.36 -23.95
CA TYR A 273 0.04 -17.23 -24.90
C TYR A 273 -0.57 -17.67 -26.21
#